data_a8d5ee3e815639e3af26c850a4ba0c53
#
_entry.id   a8d5ee3e815639e3af26c850a4ba0c53
#
_cell.length_a   1.000
_cell.length_b   1.000
_cell.length_c   1.000
_cell.angle_alpha   90.00
_cell.angle_beta   90.00
_cell.angle_gamma   90.00
#
_symmetry.space_group_name_H-M   'P 1'
#
loop_
_entity.id
_entity.type
_entity.pdbx_description
1 polymer ?
#
loop_
_entity_poly.entity_id
_entity_poly.type
_entity_poly.pdbx_seq_one_letter_code
_entity_poly.pdbx_strand_id
1 'polypeptide(L)'
;MTDRILTDAQNKKTENFLLGYRKNKLMLQIEKYEEDNYDEFETDKFEEDPDVTNELIGARMEMYKIRHFIMDLPNGEEKLLLYFHYVKGESVERCSELIGVSRRSAFRLRHKAMALAYGELVRRRFIKPDGTPESARVC
;
A
#
# COMPACT_ATOMS: atom_id res chain seq x y z
N MET A 1 -21.79 14.12 12.85
CA MET A 1 -20.66 14.25 12.04
C MET A 1 -20.74 13.49 10.78
N THR A 2 -20.57 14.15 9.73
CA THR A 2 -20.71 13.49 8.48
C THR A 2 -19.42 12.81 8.11
N ASP A 3 -19.53 11.71 7.42
CA ASP A 3 -18.37 11.02 6.96
C ASP A 3 -17.68 11.91 5.96
N ARG A 4 -16.37 12.01 6.11
CA ARG A 4 -15.66 12.83 5.20
C ARG A 4 -15.48 12.07 3.93
N ILE A 5 -15.87 12.67 2.84
CA ILE A 5 -15.68 12.07 1.55
C ILE A 5 -14.43 12.69 0.95
N LEU A 6 -13.49 11.87 0.57
CA LEU A 6 -12.26 12.36 -0.01
C LEU A 6 -12.51 12.86 -1.43
N THR A 7 -11.78 13.88 -1.82
CA THR A 7 -11.80 14.31 -3.21
C THR A 7 -11.09 13.24 -4.02
N ASP A 8 -11.27 13.27 -5.33
CA ASP A 8 -10.61 12.30 -6.21
C ASP A 8 -9.09 12.36 -6.05
N ALA A 9 -8.54 13.55 -5.92
CA ALA A 9 -7.10 13.69 -5.75
C ALA A 9 -6.62 13.10 -4.44
N GLN A 10 -7.37 13.34 -3.37
CA GLN A 10 -7.01 12.81 -2.05
C GLN A 10 -7.10 11.29 -2.04
N ASN A 11 -8.16 10.76 -2.65
CA ASN A 11 -8.35 9.32 -2.71
C ASN A 11 -7.26 8.67 -3.54
N LYS A 12 -6.91 9.26 -4.66
CA LYS A 12 -5.87 8.72 -5.52
C LYS A 12 -4.51 8.71 -4.82
N LYS A 13 -4.20 9.77 -4.11
CA LYS A 13 -2.94 9.85 -3.39
C LYS A 13 -2.84 8.79 -2.31
N THR A 14 -3.93 8.60 -1.59
CA THR A 14 -3.99 7.59 -0.54
C THR A 14 -3.84 6.20 -1.15
N GLU A 15 -4.56 5.95 -2.24
CA GLU A 15 -4.50 4.66 -2.89
C GLU A 15 -3.12 4.38 -3.46
N ASN A 16 -2.49 5.37 -4.05
CA ASN A 16 -1.13 5.20 -4.59
C ASN A 16 -0.15 4.80 -3.49
N PHE A 17 -0.28 5.39 -2.31
CA PHE A 17 0.59 5.04 -1.20
C PHE A 17 0.37 3.57 -0.82
N LEU A 18 -0.89 3.17 -0.65
CA LEU A 18 -1.19 1.81 -0.21
C LEU A 18 -0.84 0.78 -1.28
N LEU A 19 -1.06 1.10 -2.55
CA LEU A 19 -0.72 0.18 -3.63
C LEU A 19 0.78 -0.03 -3.76
N GLY A 20 1.57 0.83 -3.16
CA GLY A 20 3.01 0.65 -3.14
C GLY A 20 3.43 -0.69 -2.57
N TYR A 21 2.65 -1.23 -1.63
CA TYR A 21 2.94 -2.53 -1.06
C TYR A 21 2.90 -3.60 -2.15
N ARG A 22 1.83 -3.60 -2.95
CA ARG A 22 1.66 -4.59 -4.00
C ARG A 22 2.72 -4.45 -5.09
N LYS A 23 3.03 -3.21 -5.47
CA LYS A 23 4.03 -2.98 -6.51
C LYS A 23 5.40 -3.48 -6.08
N ASN A 24 5.77 -3.20 -4.85
CA ASN A 24 7.06 -3.63 -4.36
C ASN A 24 7.12 -5.15 -4.14
N LYS A 25 5.98 -5.73 -3.76
CA LYS A 25 5.91 -7.17 -3.60
C LYS A 25 6.11 -7.87 -4.94
N LEU A 26 5.54 -7.32 -6.01
CA LEU A 26 5.71 -7.89 -7.33
C LEU A 26 7.17 -7.82 -7.77
N MET A 27 7.84 -6.71 -7.46
CA MET A 27 9.26 -6.58 -7.79
C MET A 27 10.08 -7.65 -7.08
N LEU A 28 9.79 -7.90 -5.80
CA LEU A 28 10.50 -8.94 -5.07
C LEU A 28 10.19 -10.33 -5.59
N GLN A 29 8.98 -10.55 -6.08
CA GLN A 29 8.61 -11.83 -6.63
C GLN A 29 9.35 -12.11 -7.93
N ILE A 30 9.55 -11.09 -8.75
CA ILE A 30 10.29 -11.25 -9.98
C ILE A 30 11.72 -11.68 -9.67
N GLU A 31 12.34 -11.05 -8.69
CA GLU A 31 13.69 -11.42 -8.33
C GLU A 31 13.77 -12.83 -7.78
N LYS A 32 12.81 -13.20 -6.96
CA LYS A 32 12.80 -14.54 -6.42
C LYS A 32 12.68 -15.55 -7.54
N TYR A 33 11.88 -15.24 -8.55
CA TYR A 33 11.73 -16.11 -9.70
C TYR A 33 13.07 -16.28 -10.43
N GLU A 34 13.78 -15.18 -10.58
CA GLU A 34 15.08 -15.23 -11.24
C GLU A 34 16.08 -16.07 -10.44
N GLU A 35 16.06 -15.95 -9.12
CA GLU A 35 16.93 -16.76 -8.29
C GLU A 35 16.58 -18.23 -8.40
N ASP A 36 15.31 -18.56 -8.36
CA ASP A 36 14.86 -19.95 -8.42
C ASP A 36 15.18 -20.60 -9.77
N ASN A 37 15.29 -19.78 -10.80
CA ASN A 37 15.57 -20.28 -12.13
C ASN A 37 16.97 -19.94 -12.62
N TYR A 38 17.85 -19.69 -11.68
CA TYR A 38 19.21 -19.29 -11.99
C TYR A 38 19.93 -20.27 -12.93
N ASP A 39 19.80 -21.56 -12.63
CA ASP A 39 20.46 -22.57 -13.42
C ASP A 39 20.00 -22.56 -14.87
N GLU A 40 18.78 -22.07 -15.09
CA GLU A 40 18.26 -22.09 -16.40
C GLU A 40 18.88 -20.99 -17.17
N PHE A 41 19.13 -19.86 -16.59
CA PHE A 41 19.68 -18.76 -17.34
C PHE A 41 21.20 -18.88 -17.35
N GLU A 42 21.68 -19.72 -16.45
CA GLU A 42 23.06 -19.91 -16.52
C GLU A 42 23.95 -18.87 -16.86
N THR A 43 23.74 -17.86 -16.69
CA THR A 43 24.58 -16.92 -17.18
C THR A 43 25.70 -16.85 -16.32
N ASP A 44 26.63 -16.43 -16.75
CA ASP A 44 27.80 -16.24 -16.15
C ASP A 44 27.61 -15.55 -14.92
N LYS A 45 27.91 -15.97 -13.97
CA LYS A 45 27.93 -15.33 -12.84
C LYS A 45 27.65 -14.06 -12.76
N PHE A 46 26.72 -13.73 -12.32
CA PHE A 46 26.47 -12.55 -12.16
C PHE A 46 26.93 -12.09 -10.93
N GLU A 47 27.62 -11.05 -10.98
CA GLU A 47 28.05 -10.38 -9.87
C GLU A 47 26.87 -9.65 -9.45
N GLU A 48 26.49 -9.59 -8.23
CA GLU A 48 25.37 -8.85 -7.81
C GLU A 48 25.52 -7.44 -8.21
N ASP A 49 24.60 -6.95 -8.95
CA ASP A 49 24.56 -5.55 -9.34
C ASP A 49 24.17 -4.77 -8.08
N PRO A 50 25.02 -3.89 -7.59
CA PRO A 50 24.70 -3.09 -6.39
C PRO A 50 23.41 -2.31 -6.53
N ASP A 51 23.09 -1.84 -7.73
CA ASP A 51 21.88 -1.05 -7.95
C ASP A 51 20.64 -1.93 -7.77
N VAL A 52 20.69 -3.16 -8.26
CA VAL A 52 19.57 -4.09 -8.10
C VAL A 52 19.39 -4.42 -6.63
N THR A 53 20.49 -4.67 -5.92
CA THR A 53 20.42 -4.97 -4.51
C THR A 53 19.82 -3.82 -3.72
N ASN A 54 20.22 -2.60 -4.06
CA ASN A 54 19.69 -1.42 -3.38
C ASN A 54 18.21 -1.24 -3.65
N GLU A 55 17.77 -1.51 -4.89
CA GLU A 55 16.36 -1.42 -5.21
C GLU A 55 15.55 -2.44 -4.42
N LEU A 56 16.08 -3.63 -4.22
CA LEU A 56 15.37 -4.64 -3.47
C LEU A 56 15.27 -4.31 -2.00
N ILE A 57 16.33 -3.75 -1.45
CA ILE A 57 16.30 -3.30 -0.07
C ILE A 57 15.27 -2.20 0.05
N GLY A 58 15.27 -1.26 -0.91
CA GLY A 58 14.29 -0.19 -0.92
C GLY A 58 12.86 -0.69 -1.02
N ALA A 59 12.64 -1.72 -1.85
CA ALA A 59 11.31 -2.32 -1.99
C ALA A 59 10.84 -2.93 -0.68
N ARG A 60 11.72 -3.65 0.01
CA ARG A 60 11.38 -4.25 1.30
C ARG A 60 11.08 -3.19 2.35
N MET A 61 11.86 -2.13 2.35
CA MET A 61 11.66 -1.04 3.30
C MET A 61 10.32 -0.36 3.05
N GLU A 62 9.96 -0.18 1.78
CA GLU A 62 8.69 0.43 1.42
C GLU A 62 7.52 -0.45 1.86
N MET A 63 7.63 -1.76 1.62
CA MET A 63 6.60 -2.70 2.07
C MET A 63 6.44 -2.67 3.58
N TYR A 64 7.55 -2.63 4.29
CA TYR A 64 7.55 -2.60 5.73
C TYR A 64 6.86 -1.32 6.22
N LYS A 65 7.19 -0.20 5.60
CA LYS A 65 6.61 1.07 5.96
C LYS A 65 5.09 1.08 5.78
N ILE A 66 4.62 0.58 4.64
CA ILE A 66 3.19 0.57 4.36
C ILE A 66 2.46 -0.39 5.29
N ARG A 67 3.01 -1.56 5.51
CA ARG A 67 2.41 -2.53 6.40
C ARG A 67 2.32 -1.98 7.82
N HIS A 68 3.39 -1.37 8.29
CA HIS A 68 3.41 -0.77 9.62
C HIS A 68 2.42 0.37 9.72
N PHE A 69 2.30 1.17 8.66
CA PHE A 69 1.32 2.24 8.64
C PHE A 69 -0.09 1.68 8.90
N ILE A 70 -0.44 0.60 8.18
CA ILE A 70 -1.77 0.00 8.35
C ILE A 70 -1.91 -0.60 9.74
N MET A 71 -0.89 -1.30 10.23
CA MET A 71 -0.97 -1.97 11.53
C MET A 71 -1.05 -0.98 12.69
N ASP A 72 -0.57 0.25 12.47
CA ASP A 72 -0.62 1.27 13.50
C ASP A 72 -1.96 2.02 13.53
N LEU A 73 -2.83 1.78 12.57
CA LEU A 73 -4.15 2.41 12.57
C LEU A 73 -4.97 1.88 13.74
N PRO A 74 -5.98 2.64 14.18
CA PRO A 74 -6.83 2.16 15.27
C PRO A 74 -7.48 0.82 14.92
N ASN A 75 -7.61 -0.05 15.90
CA ASN A 75 -8.23 -1.34 15.66
C ASN A 75 -9.68 -1.15 15.26
N GLY A 76 -10.08 -1.83 14.21
CA GLY A 76 -11.44 -1.72 13.71
C GLY A 76 -11.56 -2.35 12.35
N GLU A 77 -12.75 -2.29 11.80
CA GLU A 77 -13.02 -2.90 10.50
C GLU A 77 -12.27 -2.18 9.38
N GLU A 78 -12.06 -0.87 9.53
CA GLU A 78 -11.32 -0.12 8.53
C GLU A 78 -9.91 -0.66 8.36
N LYS A 79 -9.24 -0.92 9.48
CA LYS A 79 -7.89 -1.45 9.46
C LYS A 79 -7.88 -2.85 8.84
N LEU A 80 -8.84 -3.67 9.20
CA LEU A 80 -8.94 -5.02 8.64
C LEU A 80 -9.13 -4.98 7.14
N LEU A 81 -10.00 -4.08 6.68
CA LEU A 81 -10.24 -3.97 5.25
C LEU A 81 -8.97 -3.56 4.51
N LEU A 82 -8.25 -2.56 5.02
CA LEU A 82 -7.03 -2.11 4.38
C LEU A 82 -5.98 -3.21 4.37
N TYR A 83 -5.87 -3.94 5.45
CA TYR A 83 -4.89 -5.01 5.52
C TYR A 83 -5.22 -6.12 4.52
N PHE A 84 -6.45 -6.61 4.53
CA PHE A 84 -6.81 -7.70 3.62
C PHE A 84 -6.76 -7.28 2.16
N HIS A 85 -7.15 -6.05 1.88
CA HIS A 85 -7.20 -5.59 0.50
C HIS A 85 -5.82 -5.23 -0.06
N TYR A 86 -5.05 -4.45 0.68
CA TYR A 86 -3.77 -3.95 0.17
C TYR A 86 -2.57 -4.83 0.50
N VAL A 87 -2.56 -5.47 1.65
CA VAL A 87 -1.43 -6.33 2.01
C VAL A 87 -1.66 -7.76 1.52
N LYS A 88 -2.85 -8.30 1.73
CA LYS A 88 -3.14 -9.67 1.32
C LYS A 88 -3.66 -9.78 -0.11
N GLY A 89 -4.01 -8.67 -0.73
CA GLY A 89 -4.44 -8.69 -2.13
C GLY A 89 -5.84 -9.21 -2.39
N GLU A 90 -6.69 -9.19 -1.37
CA GLU A 90 -8.05 -9.70 -1.55
C GLU A 90 -8.96 -8.64 -2.16
N SER A 91 -9.95 -9.05 -2.91
CA SER A 91 -10.91 -8.12 -3.45
C SER A 91 -11.78 -7.57 -2.32
N VAL A 92 -12.49 -6.48 -2.59
CA VAL A 92 -13.39 -5.91 -1.58
C VAL A 92 -14.48 -6.92 -1.23
N GLU A 93 -14.98 -7.66 -2.22
CA GLU A 93 -15.99 -8.69 -1.98
C GLU A 93 -15.46 -9.78 -1.04
N ARG A 94 -14.23 -10.21 -1.26
CA ARG A 94 -13.64 -11.22 -0.38
C ARG A 94 -13.40 -10.65 1.00
N CYS A 95 -13.02 -9.37 1.07
CA CYS A 95 -12.85 -8.72 2.37
C CYS A 95 -14.16 -8.70 3.14
N SER A 96 -15.29 -8.50 2.45
CA SER A 96 -16.59 -8.51 3.13
C SER A 96 -16.83 -9.83 3.82
N GLU A 97 -16.47 -10.93 3.16
CA GLU A 97 -16.64 -12.26 3.75
C GLU A 97 -15.71 -12.44 4.95
N LEU A 98 -14.47 -12.01 4.82
CA LEU A 98 -13.49 -12.18 5.88
C LEU A 98 -13.81 -11.34 7.11
N ILE A 99 -14.38 -10.16 6.91
CA ILE A 99 -14.72 -9.28 8.01
C ILE A 99 -16.09 -9.62 8.58
N GLY A 100 -16.93 -10.26 7.78
CA GLY A 100 -18.26 -10.64 8.24
C GLY A 100 -19.31 -9.57 8.03
N VAL A 101 -19.18 -8.77 6.99
CA VAL A 101 -20.16 -7.73 6.68
C VAL A 101 -20.71 -7.96 5.28
N SER A 102 -21.81 -7.29 4.95
CA SER A 102 -22.37 -7.43 3.62
C SER A 102 -21.46 -6.75 2.60
N ARG A 103 -21.59 -7.15 1.34
CA ARG A 103 -20.82 -6.57 0.27
C ARG A 103 -21.02 -5.05 0.22
N ARG A 104 -22.27 -4.62 0.36
CA ARG A 104 -22.59 -3.20 0.33
C ARG A 104 -21.92 -2.46 1.49
N SER A 105 -21.95 -3.07 2.67
CA SER A 105 -21.30 -2.48 3.83
C SER A 105 -19.79 -2.42 3.63
N ALA A 106 -19.21 -3.40 2.95
CA ALA A 106 -17.77 -3.40 2.71
C ALA A 106 -17.37 -2.23 1.81
N PHE A 107 -18.18 -1.91 0.79
CA PHE A 107 -17.86 -0.77 -0.06
C PHE A 107 -17.98 0.55 0.69
N ARG A 108 -18.94 0.65 1.60
CA ARG A 108 -19.05 1.83 2.46
C ARG A 108 -17.86 1.90 3.40
N LEU A 109 -17.48 0.75 3.94
CA LEU A 109 -16.36 0.66 4.84
C LEU A 109 -15.07 1.10 4.13
N ARG A 110 -14.95 0.79 2.85
CA ARG A 110 -13.78 1.19 2.08
C ARG A 110 -13.64 2.71 2.06
N HIS A 111 -14.75 3.44 1.88
CA HIS A 111 -14.70 4.89 1.89
C HIS A 111 -14.24 5.42 3.25
N LYS A 112 -14.73 4.83 4.32
CA LYS A 112 -14.32 5.25 5.67
C LYS A 112 -12.86 4.91 5.91
N ALA A 113 -12.43 3.74 5.45
CA ALA A 113 -11.05 3.31 5.62
C ALA A 113 -10.09 4.22 4.86
N MET A 114 -10.46 4.61 3.66
CA MET A 114 -9.63 5.52 2.86
C MET A 114 -9.56 6.90 3.51
N ALA A 115 -10.65 7.38 4.07
CA ALA A 115 -10.64 8.67 4.76
C ALA A 115 -9.76 8.62 6.00
N LEU A 116 -9.84 7.52 6.75
CA LEU A 116 -8.99 7.33 7.92
C LEU A 116 -7.52 7.28 7.50
N ALA A 117 -7.22 6.53 6.44
CA ALA A 117 -5.85 6.41 5.96
C ALA A 117 -5.31 7.77 5.49
N TYR A 118 -6.11 8.51 4.74
CA TYR A 118 -5.69 9.82 4.27
C TYR A 118 -5.34 10.74 5.44
N GLY A 119 -6.21 10.78 6.46
CA GLY A 119 -5.97 11.61 7.62
C GLY A 119 -4.67 11.25 8.33
N GLU A 120 -4.40 9.96 8.47
CA GLU A 120 -3.17 9.51 9.12
C GLU A 120 -1.93 9.78 8.26
N LEU A 121 -2.05 9.63 6.95
CA LEU A 121 -0.92 9.91 6.06
C LEU A 121 -0.54 11.38 6.12
N VAL A 122 -1.53 12.26 6.16
CA VAL A 122 -1.28 13.69 6.27
C VAL A 122 -0.68 14.01 7.63
N ARG A 123 -1.23 13.44 8.69
CA ARG A 123 -0.75 13.68 10.04
C ARG A 123 0.72 13.25 10.20
N ARG A 124 1.08 12.14 9.57
CA ARG A 124 2.44 11.63 9.64
C ARG A 124 3.34 12.23 8.57
N ARG A 125 2.80 13.13 7.77
CA ARG A 125 3.54 13.81 6.72
C ARG A 125 4.07 12.90 5.63
N PHE A 126 3.39 11.78 5.41
CA PHE A 126 3.75 10.92 4.30
C PHE A 126 3.22 11.49 2.99
N ILE A 127 2.12 12.25 3.04
CA ILE A 127 1.58 12.94 1.86
C ILE A 127 1.18 14.35 2.28
N LYS A 128 0.99 15.20 1.28
CA LYS A 128 0.58 16.56 1.54
C LYS A 128 -0.93 16.67 1.61
N PRO A 129 -1.44 17.55 2.45
CA PRO A 129 -2.88 17.78 2.49
C PRO A 129 -3.34 18.27 1.14
N ASP A 130 -4.56 17.91 0.76
CA ASP A 130 -5.19 18.38 -0.46
C ASP A 130 -4.46 18.00 -1.72
N GLY A 131 -3.47 17.13 -1.65
CA GLY A 131 -2.76 16.72 -2.84
C GLY A 131 -1.86 17.79 -3.44
N THR A 132 -1.60 18.86 -2.70
CA THR A 132 -0.78 19.95 -3.21
C THR A 132 0.67 19.54 -3.23
N PRO A 133 1.39 19.85 -4.30
CA PRO A 133 2.82 19.51 -4.36
C PRO A 133 3.60 20.27 -3.29
N GLU A 134 4.68 19.68 -2.84
CA GLU A 134 5.51 20.28 -1.82
C GLU A 134 5.99 21.64 -2.26
N SER A 135 6.38 21.75 -3.51
CA SER A 135 6.92 22.99 -4.03
C SER A 135 5.92 24.12 -4.02
N ALA A 136 4.65 23.83 -3.97
CA ALA A 136 3.64 24.87 -3.96
C ALA A 136 3.41 25.45 -2.57
N ARG A 137 4.02 24.84 -1.55
CA ARG A 137 3.79 25.35 -0.26
C ARG A 137 4.78 26.39 0.05
N VAL A 138 4.34 27.54 0.19
CA VAL A 138 5.23 28.62 0.52
C VAL A 138 4.96 28.89 1.97
N CYS A 139 5.86 28.71 2.75
CA CYS A 139 5.65 28.99 4.17
C CYS A 139 6.14 30.32 4.55
#